data_c53f2c16e91920651b3689bbe52c246a
#
_entry.id   c53f2c16e91920651b3689bbe52c246a
#
_cell.length_a   1.000
_cell.length_b   1.000
_cell.length_c   1.000
_cell.angle_alpha   90.00
_cell.angle_beta   90.00
_cell.angle_gamma   90.00
#
_symmetry.space_group_name_H-M   'P 1'
#
loop_
_entity.id
_entity.type
_entity.pdbx_description
1 polymer ?
#
loop_
_entity_poly.entity_id
_entity_poly.type
_entity_poly.pdbx_seq_one_letter_code
_entity_poly.pdbx_strand_id
1 'polypeptide(L)'
;MKKAYFLTLLLCWMGIQPSISQSDATVKLEIKFTGIRNNKGLIAIGINSSPEGWPREPQKKANWKKTNIIDGVFTARIENLTYGTYAISVLDDENENFEMDMFLGIPKEGFGFSGNPRVKLSPPEFEDCQFSIEKPFQQITIDIRYISKGK
;
A
#
# COMPACT_ATOMS: atom_id res chain seq x y z
N MET A 1 2.88 -82.40 -8.69
CA MET A 1 2.30 -81.20 -8.06
C MET A 1 3.28 -80.05 -8.21
N LYS A 2 3.07 -79.12 -9.22
CA LYS A 2 3.94 -77.96 -9.48
C LYS A 2 3.26 -76.75 -8.91
N LYS A 3 3.86 -76.12 -7.86
CA LYS A 3 3.39 -74.86 -7.29
C LYS A 3 3.93 -73.69 -8.14
N ALA A 4 3.02 -72.95 -8.79
CA ALA A 4 3.33 -71.71 -9.50
C ALA A 4 3.37 -70.56 -8.48
N TYR A 5 4.49 -69.86 -8.36
CA TYR A 5 4.60 -68.64 -7.57
C TYR A 5 4.30 -67.45 -8.51
N PHE A 6 3.19 -66.75 -8.24
CA PHE A 6 2.80 -65.53 -8.94
C PHE A 6 3.55 -64.38 -8.28
N LEU A 7 4.58 -63.85 -8.95
CA LEU A 7 5.34 -62.69 -8.54
C LEU A 7 4.60 -61.42 -8.96
N THR A 8 3.90 -60.80 -8.03
CA THR A 8 3.21 -59.51 -8.26
C THR A 8 4.22 -58.40 -8.24
N LEU A 9 4.53 -57.81 -9.40
CA LEU A 9 5.42 -56.65 -9.55
C LEU A 9 4.59 -55.39 -9.27
N LEU A 10 4.80 -54.82 -8.06
CA LEU A 10 4.20 -53.53 -7.64
C LEU A 10 5.00 -52.41 -8.29
N LEU A 11 4.55 -51.87 -9.45
CA LEU A 11 5.11 -50.67 -10.05
C LEU A 11 4.70 -49.48 -9.17
N CYS A 12 5.66 -48.97 -8.40
CA CYS A 12 5.54 -47.72 -7.65
C CYS A 12 5.69 -46.56 -8.65
N TRP A 13 4.57 -46.05 -9.12
CA TRP A 13 4.54 -44.84 -9.99
C TRP A 13 4.77 -43.61 -9.13
N MET A 14 6.04 -43.21 -9.00
CA MET A 14 6.42 -41.92 -8.44
C MET A 14 5.98 -40.81 -9.41
N GLY A 15 4.78 -40.29 -9.21
CA GLY A 15 4.31 -39.11 -9.89
C GLY A 15 5.19 -37.92 -9.54
N ILE A 16 6.01 -37.44 -10.47
CA ILE A 16 6.71 -36.16 -10.37
C ILE A 16 5.61 -35.09 -10.46
N GLN A 17 5.23 -34.54 -9.33
CA GLN A 17 4.37 -33.37 -9.27
C GLN A 17 5.20 -32.17 -9.74
N PRO A 18 4.84 -31.44 -10.81
CA PRO A 18 5.50 -30.21 -11.13
C PRO A 18 5.24 -29.22 -10.00
N SER A 19 6.28 -28.86 -9.28
CA SER A 19 6.21 -27.72 -8.36
C SER A 19 6.00 -26.49 -9.22
N ILE A 20 4.76 -26.00 -9.26
CA ILE A 20 4.44 -24.68 -9.81
C ILE A 20 5.10 -23.69 -8.84
N SER A 21 6.28 -23.22 -9.20
CA SER A 21 6.89 -22.07 -8.57
C SER A 21 5.92 -20.92 -8.77
N GLN A 22 5.21 -20.55 -7.71
CA GLN A 22 4.41 -19.34 -7.68
C GLN A 22 5.40 -18.20 -7.80
N SER A 23 5.62 -17.68 -9.01
CA SER A 23 6.34 -16.45 -9.18
C SER A 23 5.55 -15.40 -8.43
N ASP A 24 6.15 -14.80 -7.39
CA ASP A 24 5.61 -13.62 -6.73
C ASP A 24 5.50 -12.52 -7.79
N ALA A 25 4.37 -12.50 -8.49
CA ALA A 25 4.11 -11.52 -9.52
C ALA A 25 4.07 -10.15 -8.85
N THR A 26 5.14 -9.39 -9.05
CA THR A 26 5.25 -8.05 -8.49
C THR A 26 4.32 -7.11 -9.23
N VAL A 27 3.61 -6.31 -8.46
CA VAL A 27 2.64 -5.34 -8.94
C VAL A 27 3.27 -3.95 -8.94
N LYS A 28 2.90 -3.13 -9.93
CA LYS A 28 3.19 -1.70 -9.98
C LYS A 28 1.94 -0.92 -9.58
N LEU A 29 2.03 -0.21 -8.47
CA LEU A 29 0.97 0.69 -8.01
C LEU A 29 1.35 2.13 -8.32
N GLU A 30 0.55 2.81 -9.13
CA GLU A 30 0.66 4.24 -9.34
C GLU A 30 -0.34 4.97 -8.43
N ILE A 31 0.15 5.96 -7.67
CA ILE A 31 -0.67 6.76 -6.78
C ILE A 31 -0.67 8.19 -7.29
N LYS A 32 -1.85 8.70 -7.60
CA LYS A 32 -2.09 10.10 -7.91
C LYS A 32 -2.53 10.82 -6.63
N PHE A 33 -1.69 11.69 -6.10
CA PHE A 33 -2.04 12.59 -5.00
C PHE A 33 -2.62 13.88 -5.56
N THR A 34 -3.74 14.35 -4.99
CA THR A 34 -4.42 15.58 -5.40
C THR A 34 -4.60 16.49 -4.20
N GLY A 35 -4.87 17.77 -4.44
CA GLY A 35 -5.08 18.76 -3.37
C GLY A 35 -3.81 19.24 -2.66
N ILE A 36 -2.62 18.99 -3.22
CA ILE A 36 -1.35 19.44 -2.63
C ILE A 36 -1.25 20.97 -2.77
N ARG A 37 -1.02 21.65 -1.64
CA ARG A 37 -1.07 23.13 -1.56
C ARG A 37 0.24 23.85 -1.97
N ASN A 38 1.37 23.13 -1.95
CA ASN A 38 2.68 23.71 -2.31
C ASN A 38 3.70 22.59 -2.64
N ASN A 39 4.90 22.98 -3.05
CA ASN A 39 5.99 22.08 -3.41
C ASN A 39 7.09 21.95 -2.35
N LYS A 40 6.81 22.33 -1.08
CA LYS A 40 7.77 22.20 0.03
C LYS A 40 7.77 20.79 0.59
N GLY A 41 8.97 20.30 0.94
CA GLY A 41 9.13 19.02 1.62
C GLY A 41 8.89 17.79 0.74
N LEU A 42 8.20 16.81 1.27
CA LEU A 42 7.99 15.51 0.63
C LEU A 42 6.59 14.95 0.88
N ILE A 43 6.19 13.99 0.08
CA ILE A 43 5.06 13.12 0.36
C ILE A 43 5.60 11.85 0.99
N ALA A 44 5.20 11.56 2.23
CA ALA A 44 5.48 10.31 2.92
C ALA A 44 4.23 9.44 2.95
N ILE A 45 4.38 8.14 2.77
CA ILE A 45 3.27 7.19 2.88
C ILE A 45 3.60 6.03 3.79
N GLY A 46 2.58 5.54 4.47
CA GLY A 46 2.55 4.27 5.16
C GLY A 46 1.65 3.28 4.44
N ILE A 47 2.09 2.04 4.27
CA ILE A 47 1.36 0.96 3.61
C ILE A 47 1.15 -0.16 4.61
N ASN A 48 -0.10 -0.55 4.82
CA ASN A 48 -0.49 -1.67 5.66
C ASN A 48 -1.29 -2.70 4.85
N SER A 49 -1.08 -3.99 5.12
CA SER A 49 -1.88 -5.11 4.60
C SER A 49 -2.81 -5.70 5.65
N SER A 50 -2.81 -5.13 6.86
CA SER A 50 -3.67 -5.49 7.98
C SER A 50 -3.90 -4.27 8.88
N PRO A 51 -4.91 -4.29 9.77
CA PRO A 51 -5.19 -3.19 10.70
C PRO A 51 -4.10 -3.00 11.77
N GLU A 52 -3.20 -3.95 11.97
CA GLU A 52 -2.13 -3.85 12.95
C GLU A 52 -1.19 -2.66 12.65
N GLY A 53 -1.01 -1.79 13.63
CA GLY A 53 -0.18 -0.57 13.51
C GLY A 53 -0.79 0.56 12.66
N TRP A 54 -1.97 0.36 12.08
CA TRP A 54 -2.64 1.37 11.26
C TRP A 54 -3.07 2.60 12.05
N PRO A 55 -2.89 3.79 11.50
CA PRO A 55 -2.05 4.21 10.37
C PRO A 55 -0.65 4.67 10.80
N ARG A 56 -0.29 4.54 12.10
CA ARG A 56 0.88 5.19 12.71
C ARG A 56 2.15 4.34 12.62
N GLU A 57 2.01 3.03 12.62
CA GLU A 57 3.12 2.07 12.55
C GLU A 57 2.99 1.21 11.28
N PRO A 58 3.21 1.79 10.08
CA PRO A 58 2.99 1.07 8.84
C PRO A 58 4.05 -0.03 8.62
N GLN A 59 3.63 -1.12 8.00
CA GLN A 59 4.47 -2.26 7.66
C GLN A 59 5.53 -1.93 6.59
N LYS A 60 5.18 -1.01 5.66
CA LYS A 60 6.10 -0.47 4.65
C LYS A 60 5.98 1.04 4.59
N LYS A 61 7.09 1.71 4.28
CA LYS A 61 7.14 3.18 4.12
C LYS A 61 7.77 3.52 2.78
N ALA A 62 7.31 4.60 2.16
CA ALA A 62 7.95 5.22 1.01
C ALA A 62 7.77 6.73 1.07
N ASN A 63 8.66 7.48 0.41
CA ASN A 63 8.55 8.93 0.33
C ASN A 63 9.16 9.46 -0.97
N TRP A 64 8.71 10.63 -1.39
CA TRP A 64 9.17 11.32 -2.58
C TRP A 64 9.22 12.83 -2.34
N LYS A 65 10.31 13.48 -2.75
CA LYS A 65 10.37 14.93 -2.81
C LYS A 65 9.29 15.48 -3.73
N LYS A 66 8.63 16.54 -3.31
CA LYS A 66 7.60 17.20 -4.11
C LYS A 66 8.25 18.02 -5.22
N THR A 67 8.48 17.37 -6.36
CA THR A 67 8.98 18.01 -7.58
C THR A 67 7.91 17.95 -8.65
N ASN A 68 7.85 18.99 -9.50
CA ASN A 68 6.90 19.05 -10.63
C ASN A 68 5.42 18.89 -10.23
N ILE A 69 5.01 19.59 -9.15
CA ILE A 69 3.59 19.69 -8.79
C ILE A 69 2.91 20.62 -9.78
N ILE A 70 1.93 20.11 -10.51
CA ILE A 70 1.09 20.87 -11.45
C ILE A 70 -0.35 20.80 -10.95
N ASP A 71 -0.96 21.97 -10.76
CA ASP A 71 -2.35 22.09 -10.29
C ASP A 71 -2.64 21.29 -8.98
N GLY A 72 -1.67 21.22 -8.08
CA GLY A 72 -1.80 20.48 -6.82
C GLY A 72 -1.77 18.97 -6.99
N VAL A 73 -1.26 18.47 -8.11
CA VAL A 73 -1.18 17.03 -8.41
C VAL A 73 0.27 16.56 -8.42
N PHE A 74 0.51 15.43 -7.77
CA PHE A 74 1.76 14.68 -7.79
C PHE A 74 1.47 13.20 -8.03
N THR A 75 2.31 12.53 -8.82
CA THR A 75 2.16 11.09 -9.08
C THR A 75 3.43 10.36 -8.69
N ALA A 76 3.28 9.31 -7.90
CA ALA A 76 4.37 8.42 -7.51
C ALA A 76 4.06 6.98 -7.85
N ARG A 77 5.10 6.14 -7.93
CA ARG A 77 4.99 4.72 -8.20
C ARG A 77 5.63 3.90 -7.11
N ILE A 78 4.97 2.82 -6.76
CA ILE A 78 5.47 1.79 -5.87
C ILE A 78 5.61 0.52 -6.69
N GLU A 79 6.77 -0.10 -6.59
CA GLU A 79 7.06 -1.39 -7.19
C GLU A 79 7.21 -2.45 -6.09
N ASN A 80 7.19 -3.72 -6.49
CA ASN A 80 7.38 -4.85 -5.56
C ASN A 80 6.30 -4.99 -4.47
N LEU A 81 5.06 -4.62 -4.79
CA LEU A 81 3.89 -5.08 -4.05
C LEU A 81 3.45 -6.44 -4.61
N THR A 82 2.79 -7.22 -3.80
CA THR A 82 2.11 -8.46 -4.21
C THR A 82 0.62 -8.21 -4.39
N TYR A 83 -0.09 -9.13 -5.02
CA TYR A 83 -1.55 -9.13 -4.99
C TYR A 83 -2.06 -9.21 -3.56
N GLY A 84 -3.15 -8.53 -3.25
CA GLY A 84 -3.72 -8.50 -1.91
C GLY A 84 -4.46 -7.22 -1.59
N THR A 85 -4.90 -7.12 -0.34
CA THR A 85 -5.61 -5.95 0.18
C THR A 85 -4.65 -5.07 0.97
N TYR A 86 -4.74 -3.76 0.74
CA TYR A 86 -3.87 -2.75 1.36
C TYR A 86 -4.68 -1.52 1.77
N ALA A 87 -4.16 -0.80 2.74
CA ALA A 87 -4.54 0.58 3.02
C ALA A 87 -3.29 1.46 3.04
N ILE A 88 -3.43 2.71 2.59
CA ILE A 88 -2.34 3.69 2.52
C ILE A 88 -2.73 4.92 3.31
N SER A 89 -1.85 5.32 4.23
CA SER A 89 -1.86 6.62 4.90
C SER A 89 -0.83 7.54 4.25
N VAL A 90 -1.14 8.83 4.15
CA VAL A 90 -0.30 9.83 3.49
C VAL A 90 -0.09 11.03 4.41
N LEU A 91 1.14 11.51 4.47
CA LEU A 91 1.55 12.76 5.09
C LEU A 91 2.18 13.65 4.01
N ASP A 92 1.67 14.86 3.86
CA ASP A 92 2.34 15.94 3.12
C ASP A 92 3.27 16.68 4.09
N ASP A 93 4.47 16.12 4.25
CA ASP A 93 5.50 16.54 5.19
C ASP A 93 6.27 17.74 4.62
N GLU A 94 5.86 18.95 5.03
CA GLU A 94 6.41 20.19 4.48
C GLU A 94 7.77 20.57 5.08
N ASN A 95 8.15 20.01 6.24
CA ASN A 95 9.41 20.27 6.93
C ASN A 95 10.37 19.08 6.97
N GLU A 96 9.95 17.93 6.42
CA GLU A 96 10.77 16.71 6.26
C GLU A 96 11.19 16.05 7.58
N ASN A 97 10.34 16.18 8.61
CA ASN A 97 10.59 15.55 9.91
C ASN A 97 9.99 14.15 10.06
N PHE A 98 9.19 13.68 9.08
CA PHE A 98 8.48 12.39 9.05
C PHE A 98 7.44 12.21 10.18
N GLU A 99 6.99 13.31 10.76
CA GLU A 99 5.98 13.33 11.80
C GLU A 99 4.86 14.30 11.45
N MET A 100 3.63 14.00 11.86
CA MET A 100 2.51 14.91 11.69
C MET A 100 2.62 16.06 12.70
N ASP A 101 2.93 17.24 12.24
CA ASP A 101 2.93 18.43 13.05
C ASP A 101 1.52 18.79 13.52
N MET A 102 1.38 19.02 14.83
CA MET A 102 0.11 19.35 15.46
C MET A 102 0.17 20.74 16.11
N PHE A 103 -0.93 21.48 16.07
CA PHE A 103 -1.13 22.68 16.88
C PHE A 103 -2.46 22.58 17.61
N LEU A 104 -2.43 22.55 18.95
CA LEU A 104 -3.62 22.36 19.80
C LEU A 104 -4.48 21.16 19.38
N GLY A 105 -3.83 20.04 18.99
CA GLY A 105 -4.51 18.84 18.52
C GLY A 105 -5.01 18.89 17.08
N ILE A 106 -4.71 19.96 16.34
CA ILE A 106 -5.11 20.12 14.93
C ILE A 106 -3.90 19.89 14.04
N PRO A 107 -3.98 19.01 13.02
CA PRO A 107 -2.94 18.83 12.02
C PRO A 107 -2.59 20.15 11.31
N LYS A 108 -1.31 20.47 11.25
CA LYS A 108 -0.75 21.62 10.52
C LYS A 108 -0.42 21.28 9.08
N GLU A 109 -0.14 20.03 8.83
CA GLU A 109 0.27 19.47 7.56
C GLU A 109 -0.88 18.74 6.87
N GLY A 110 -0.70 18.48 5.58
CA GLY A 110 -1.67 17.74 4.79
C GLY A 110 -1.61 16.24 5.06
N PHE A 111 -2.75 15.60 4.97
CA PHE A 111 -2.84 14.15 5.10
C PHE A 111 -3.91 13.59 4.17
N GLY A 112 -3.82 12.30 3.89
CA GLY A 112 -4.77 11.57 3.08
C GLY A 112 -4.78 10.09 3.40
N PHE A 113 -5.80 9.40 2.90
CA PHE A 113 -5.96 7.96 3.05
C PHE A 113 -6.51 7.38 1.75
N SER A 114 -6.09 6.15 1.40
CA SER A 114 -6.71 5.42 0.29
C SER A 114 -8.21 5.27 0.53
N GLY A 115 -9.00 5.16 -0.55
CA GLY A 115 -10.46 5.16 -0.45
C GLY A 115 -11.09 6.53 -0.18
N ASN A 116 -10.30 7.55 0.19
CA ASN A 116 -10.75 8.93 0.47
C ASN A 116 -11.91 9.01 1.48
N PRO A 117 -11.87 8.27 2.61
CA PRO A 117 -12.95 8.29 3.58
C PRO A 117 -13.15 9.68 4.20
N ARG A 118 -14.32 9.93 4.78
CA ARG A 118 -14.53 11.14 5.57
C ARG A 118 -13.70 11.04 6.85
N VAL A 119 -12.70 11.92 6.97
CA VAL A 119 -11.91 12.06 8.20
C VAL A 119 -12.65 12.99 9.16
N LYS A 120 -12.80 12.55 10.40
CA LYS A 120 -13.34 13.32 11.53
C LYS A 120 -12.20 13.80 12.42
N LEU A 121 -12.33 13.66 13.75
CA LEU A 121 -11.31 14.05 14.73
C LEU A 121 -10.22 12.98 14.94
N SER A 122 -10.45 11.77 14.44
CA SER A 122 -9.50 10.64 14.49
C SER A 122 -9.22 10.12 13.08
N PRO A 123 -8.09 9.45 12.86
CA PRO A 123 -7.87 8.69 11.64
C PRO A 123 -9.02 7.70 11.38
N PRO A 124 -9.33 7.40 10.11
CA PRO A 124 -10.31 6.38 9.75
C PRO A 124 -9.80 4.98 10.10
N GLU A 125 -10.70 4.02 10.20
CA GLU A 125 -10.35 2.62 10.40
C GLU A 125 -9.67 2.06 9.13
N PHE A 126 -8.91 0.98 9.27
CA PHE A 126 -8.24 0.30 8.17
C PHE A 126 -9.23 -0.11 7.08
N GLU A 127 -10.38 -0.65 7.48
CA GLU A 127 -11.45 -1.15 6.63
C GLU A 127 -12.05 -0.07 5.73
N ASP A 128 -12.11 1.19 6.21
CA ASP A 128 -12.58 2.34 5.43
C ASP A 128 -11.58 2.80 4.36
N CYS A 129 -10.32 2.37 4.49
CA CYS A 129 -9.22 2.80 3.63
C CYS A 129 -8.70 1.70 2.71
N GLN A 130 -9.15 0.46 2.89
CA GLN A 130 -8.62 -0.68 2.15
C GLN A 130 -9.01 -0.65 0.67
N PHE A 131 -8.13 -1.18 -0.15
CA PHE A 131 -8.34 -1.44 -1.58
C PHE A 131 -7.62 -2.73 -1.97
N SER A 132 -8.15 -3.43 -2.98
CA SER A 132 -7.54 -4.66 -3.48
C SER A 132 -6.64 -4.39 -4.68
N ILE A 133 -5.47 -5.01 -4.69
CA ILE A 133 -4.59 -5.09 -5.86
C ILE A 133 -4.83 -6.44 -6.55
N GLU A 134 -5.43 -6.39 -7.73
CA GLU A 134 -5.86 -7.58 -8.48
C GLU A 134 -5.22 -7.65 -9.89
N LYS A 135 -4.46 -6.63 -10.27
CA LYS A 135 -3.86 -6.51 -11.61
C LYS A 135 -2.36 -6.19 -11.50
N PRO A 136 -1.54 -6.59 -12.49
CA PRO A 136 -0.10 -6.29 -12.51
C PRO A 136 0.22 -4.80 -12.49
N PHE A 137 -0.69 -3.96 -12.96
CA PHE A 137 -0.66 -2.51 -12.85
C PHE A 137 -2.00 -1.99 -12.35
N GLN A 138 -1.93 -1.15 -11.32
CA GLN A 138 -3.11 -0.50 -10.75
C GLN A 138 -2.83 0.96 -10.45
N GLN A 139 -3.85 1.80 -10.59
CA GLN A 139 -3.80 3.21 -10.25
C GLN A 139 -4.86 3.52 -9.19
N ILE A 140 -4.49 4.33 -8.19
CA ILE A 140 -5.41 4.89 -7.20
C ILE A 140 -5.22 6.39 -7.09
N THR A 141 -6.23 7.09 -6.58
CA THR A 141 -6.14 8.53 -6.28
C THR A 141 -6.35 8.75 -4.79
N ILE A 142 -5.51 9.57 -4.17
CA ILE A 142 -5.61 9.95 -2.76
C ILE A 142 -5.65 11.47 -2.68
N ASP A 143 -6.72 11.99 -2.06
CA ASP A 143 -6.91 13.43 -1.87
C ASP A 143 -6.20 13.89 -0.58
N ILE A 144 -5.28 14.83 -0.71
CA ILE A 144 -4.61 15.46 0.42
C ILE A 144 -5.50 16.57 0.97
N ARG A 145 -5.74 16.53 2.27
CA ARG A 145 -6.58 17.49 2.99
C ARG A 145 -5.78 18.22 4.04
N TYR A 146 -6.11 19.50 4.22
CA TYR A 146 -5.52 20.37 5.25
C TYR A 146 -6.64 20.88 6.13
N ILE A 147 -6.55 20.65 7.45
CA ILE A 147 -7.51 21.19 8.41
C ILE A 147 -7.18 22.64 8.73
N SER A 148 -5.88 22.97 8.86
CA SER A 148 -5.46 24.35 9.03
C SER A 148 -5.34 25.05 7.65
N LYS A 149 -6.00 26.18 7.48
CA LYS A 149 -5.72 27.03 6.32
C LYS A 149 -4.28 27.54 6.45
N GLY A 150 -3.43 27.21 5.47
CA GLY A 150 -2.10 27.77 5.37
C GLY A 150 -2.17 29.30 5.39
N LYS A 151 -1.30 29.94 6.15
CA LYS A 151 -1.06 31.39 6.05
C LYS A 151 -0.32 31.72 4.78
#